data_a01d5eefca23e62cbbf45814adc9717f
#
_entry.id   a01d5eefca23e62cbbf45814adc9717f
#
_cell.length_a   1.000
_cell.length_b   1.000
_cell.length_c   1.000
_cell.angle_alpha   90.00
_cell.angle_beta   90.00
_cell.angle_gamma   90.00
#
_symmetry.space_group_name_H-M   'P 1'
#
loop_
_entity.id
_entity.type
_entity.pdbx_description
1 polymer ?
#
loop_
_entity_poly.entity_id
_entity_poly.type
_entity_poly.pdbx_seq_one_letter_code
_entity_poly.pdbx_strand_id
1 'polypeptide(L)'
;IISVADSKQFVFDPKGISTTQYDNFAQEATPYTLNEFIGLVQQHHLENLLAIDVTASKTFVENYLPLVENGFDLVSANKIANTIDYPFYKKLRETLAQYKKQYLYETNVGAGLPLIDTIKLLHHSGENITRIKGIFSGTLSFLFNTYSASEAPFSEILRKAIESGYTEPDPREDLCGNDVGRKLLILARELDLENEF
;
A
#
# COMPACT_ATOMS: atom_id res chain seq x y z
N ILE A 1 -17.48 9.23 -0.43
CA ILE A 1 -16.78 8.54 -1.53
C ILE A 1 -17.48 8.92 -2.80
N ILE A 2 -16.74 9.44 -3.78
CA ILE A 2 -17.29 9.88 -5.08
C ILE A 2 -17.02 8.88 -6.20
N SER A 3 -16.05 7.98 -6.01
CA SER A 3 -15.73 6.92 -6.96
C SER A 3 -15.21 5.68 -6.26
N VAL A 4 -15.57 4.53 -6.80
CA VAL A 4 -14.97 3.22 -6.50
C VAL A 4 -14.60 2.59 -7.84
N ALA A 5 -13.40 2.03 -7.92
CA ALA A 5 -12.87 1.44 -9.14
C ALA A 5 -12.17 0.10 -8.88
N ASP A 6 -12.22 -0.77 -9.85
CA ASP A 6 -11.33 -1.92 -9.97
C ASP A 6 -10.34 -1.73 -11.14
N SER A 7 -9.70 -2.80 -11.59
CA SER A 7 -8.72 -2.73 -12.68
C SER A 7 -9.30 -2.43 -14.06
N LYS A 8 -10.64 -2.44 -14.23
CA LYS A 8 -11.30 -2.38 -15.55
C LYS A 8 -12.41 -1.36 -15.60
N GLN A 9 -13.08 -1.14 -14.48
CA GLN A 9 -14.33 -0.38 -14.44
C GLN A 9 -14.44 0.43 -13.16
N PHE A 10 -15.29 1.45 -13.17
CA PHE A 10 -15.55 2.33 -12.03
C PHE A 10 -17.03 2.72 -11.95
N VAL A 11 -17.43 3.10 -10.74
CA VAL A 11 -18.66 3.86 -10.48
C VAL A 11 -18.23 5.27 -10.07
N PHE A 12 -18.91 6.28 -10.60
CA PHE A 12 -18.65 7.68 -10.25
C PHE A 12 -19.97 8.41 -10.00
N ASP A 13 -20.06 9.07 -8.86
CA ASP A 13 -21.14 10.00 -8.53
C ASP A 13 -20.54 11.22 -7.80
N PRO A 14 -20.59 12.43 -8.40
CA PRO A 14 -20.02 13.64 -7.78
C PRO A 14 -20.72 14.05 -6.48
N LYS A 15 -21.93 13.53 -6.22
CA LYS A 15 -22.67 13.74 -4.97
C LYS A 15 -22.36 12.72 -3.90
N GLY A 16 -21.68 11.66 -4.26
CA GLY A 16 -21.30 10.56 -3.39
C GLY A 16 -22.03 9.26 -3.68
N ILE A 17 -21.28 8.17 -3.73
CA ILE A 17 -21.78 6.82 -3.98
C ILE A 17 -22.56 6.34 -2.76
N SER A 18 -23.79 5.90 -2.96
CA SER A 18 -24.61 5.24 -1.95
C SER A 18 -24.16 3.80 -1.70
N THR A 19 -24.55 3.23 -0.55
CA THR A 19 -24.31 1.81 -0.25
C THR A 19 -24.93 0.89 -1.30
N THR A 20 -26.13 1.23 -1.80
CA THR A 20 -26.81 0.46 -2.86
C THR A 20 -26.00 0.45 -4.16
N GLN A 21 -25.44 1.58 -4.57
CA GLN A 21 -24.58 1.66 -5.76
C GLN A 21 -23.29 0.86 -5.56
N TYR A 22 -22.72 0.87 -4.35
CA TYR A 22 -21.56 0.05 -4.02
C TYR A 22 -21.89 -1.44 -4.07
N ASP A 23 -23.02 -1.86 -3.48
CA ASP A 23 -23.46 -3.27 -3.48
C ASP A 23 -23.77 -3.78 -4.89
N ASN A 24 -24.22 -2.90 -5.78
CA ASN A 24 -24.51 -3.18 -7.19
C ASN A 24 -23.33 -2.83 -8.12
N PHE A 25 -22.12 -2.71 -7.62
CA PHE A 25 -20.95 -2.28 -8.41
C PHE A 25 -20.83 -2.99 -9.76
N ALA A 26 -21.01 -4.31 -9.79
CA ALA A 26 -20.88 -5.10 -11.01
C ALA A 26 -21.90 -4.76 -12.09
N GLN A 27 -23.07 -4.21 -11.73
CA GLN A 27 -24.13 -3.81 -12.65
C GLN A 27 -24.03 -2.35 -13.07
N GLU A 28 -23.55 -1.48 -12.18
CA GLU A 28 -23.51 -0.02 -12.38
C GLU A 28 -22.17 0.48 -12.92
N ALA A 29 -21.10 -0.30 -12.72
CA ALA A 29 -19.77 0.11 -13.13
C ALA A 29 -19.59 0.10 -14.65
N THR A 30 -18.88 1.12 -15.14
CA THR A 30 -18.54 1.29 -16.56
C THR A 30 -17.03 1.24 -16.77
N PRO A 31 -16.53 0.79 -17.93
CA PRO A 31 -15.12 0.90 -18.26
C PRO A 31 -14.63 2.34 -18.17
N TYR A 32 -13.39 2.53 -17.76
CA TYR A 32 -12.79 3.85 -17.65
C TYR A 32 -11.29 3.86 -17.97
N THR A 33 -10.81 5.05 -18.23
CA THR A 33 -9.38 5.38 -18.19
C THR A 33 -9.11 6.40 -17.09
N LEU A 34 -7.88 6.47 -16.59
CA LEU A 34 -7.53 7.48 -15.59
C LEU A 34 -7.80 8.90 -16.08
N ASN A 35 -7.52 9.18 -17.37
CA ASN A 35 -7.75 10.51 -17.95
C ASN A 35 -9.23 10.88 -17.98
N GLU A 36 -10.12 9.95 -18.30
CA GLU A 36 -11.57 10.17 -18.23
C GLU A 36 -12.02 10.46 -16.81
N PHE A 37 -11.52 9.68 -15.82
CA PHE A 37 -11.82 9.92 -14.41
C PHE A 37 -11.36 11.32 -13.97
N ILE A 38 -10.13 11.70 -14.27
CA ILE A 38 -9.60 13.05 -13.97
C ILE A 38 -10.45 14.13 -14.65
N GLY A 39 -10.85 13.92 -15.91
CA GLY A 39 -11.74 14.82 -16.65
C GLY A 39 -13.08 15.02 -15.94
N LEU A 40 -13.70 13.95 -15.42
CA LEU A 40 -14.95 14.05 -14.65
C LEU A 40 -14.75 14.85 -13.36
N VAL A 41 -13.67 14.61 -12.63
CA VAL A 41 -13.35 15.35 -11.39
C VAL A 41 -13.22 16.85 -11.68
N GLN A 42 -12.52 17.22 -12.75
CA GLN A 42 -12.33 18.62 -13.18
C GLN A 42 -13.67 19.24 -13.66
N GLN A 43 -14.46 18.51 -14.44
CA GLN A 43 -15.75 18.96 -14.94
C GLN A 43 -16.74 19.30 -13.81
N HIS A 44 -16.70 18.53 -12.72
CA HIS A 44 -17.52 18.76 -11.54
C HIS A 44 -16.91 19.70 -10.51
N HIS A 45 -15.74 20.30 -10.80
CA HIS A 45 -15.03 21.24 -9.90
C HIS A 45 -14.84 20.66 -8.48
N LEU A 46 -14.49 19.38 -8.38
CA LEU A 46 -14.31 18.71 -7.11
C LEU A 46 -12.97 19.12 -6.49
N GLU A 47 -13.00 19.41 -5.18
CA GLU A 47 -11.85 19.82 -4.40
C GLU A 47 -11.55 18.85 -3.26
N ASN A 48 -10.39 19.01 -2.59
CA ASN A 48 -9.95 18.16 -1.47
C ASN A 48 -9.92 16.68 -1.86
N LEU A 49 -9.29 16.41 -2.99
CA LEU A 49 -9.26 15.09 -3.60
C LEU A 49 -8.33 14.15 -2.85
N LEU A 50 -8.83 12.95 -2.56
CA LEU A 50 -8.08 11.88 -1.91
C LEU A 50 -8.26 10.59 -2.69
N ALA A 51 -7.15 10.01 -3.15
CA ALA A 51 -7.14 8.68 -3.75
C ALA A 51 -6.67 7.64 -2.73
N ILE A 52 -7.45 6.57 -2.57
CA ILE A 52 -7.16 5.48 -1.63
C ILE A 52 -6.86 4.22 -2.45
N ASP A 53 -5.62 3.72 -2.38
CA ASP A 53 -5.22 2.46 -3.01
C ASP A 53 -5.14 1.33 -1.99
N VAL A 54 -6.09 0.41 -2.08
CA VAL A 54 -6.15 -0.83 -1.30
C VAL A 54 -5.86 -2.07 -2.15
N THR A 55 -5.26 -1.88 -3.31
CA THR A 55 -4.91 -2.97 -4.23
C THR A 55 -3.52 -3.55 -3.93
N ALA A 56 -3.19 -4.66 -4.59
CA ALA A 56 -1.83 -5.20 -4.69
C ALA A 56 -1.26 -5.01 -6.11
N SER A 57 -1.83 -4.10 -6.89
CA SER A 57 -1.48 -3.88 -8.30
C SER A 57 -0.11 -3.22 -8.44
N LYS A 58 0.76 -3.81 -9.26
CA LYS A 58 2.06 -3.23 -9.61
C LYS A 58 1.92 -2.09 -10.62
N THR A 59 0.94 -2.19 -11.52
CA THR A 59 0.73 -1.22 -12.60
C THR A 59 -0.08 -0.02 -12.15
N PHE A 60 -0.99 -0.17 -11.18
CA PHE A 60 -1.79 0.97 -10.70
C PHE A 60 -0.94 2.08 -10.08
N VAL A 61 0.19 1.73 -9.48
CA VAL A 61 1.13 2.67 -8.85
C VAL A 61 1.65 3.72 -9.83
N GLU A 62 1.74 3.40 -11.13
CA GLU A 62 2.12 4.36 -12.19
C GLU A 62 1.15 5.54 -12.28
N ASN A 63 -0.10 5.35 -11.85
CA ASN A 63 -1.13 6.38 -11.80
C ASN A 63 -0.96 7.38 -10.65
N TYR A 64 -0.06 7.13 -9.70
CA TYR A 64 0.14 8.03 -8.57
C TYR A 64 0.68 9.39 -9.01
N LEU A 65 1.59 9.42 -9.98
CA LEU A 65 2.12 10.69 -10.51
C LEU A 65 1.02 11.55 -11.13
N PRO A 66 0.24 11.08 -12.13
CA PRO A 66 -0.83 11.88 -12.71
C PRO A 66 -1.95 12.23 -11.70
N LEU A 67 -2.23 11.39 -10.70
CA LEU A 67 -3.17 11.74 -9.64
C LEU A 67 -2.67 12.94 -8.83
N VAL A 68 -1.43 12.91 -8.36
CA VAL A 68 -0.81 13.99 -7.59
C VAL A 68 -0.76 15.28 -8.40
N GLU A 69 -0.37 15.21 -9.67
CA GLU A 69 -0.32 16.35 -10.60
C GLU A 69 -1.71 16.98 -10.82
N ASN A 70 -2.78 16.19 -10.66
CA ASN A 70 -4.15 16.68 -10.75
C ASN A 70 -4.82 16.93 -9.38
N GLY A 71 -4.02 17.11 -8.35
CA GLY A 71 -4.47 17.64 -7.07
C GLY A 71 -4.94 16.62 -6.04
N PHE A 72 -4.67 15.33 -6.23
CA PHE A 72 -4.99 14.30 -5.25
C PHE A 72 -3.91 14.16 -4.18
N ASP A 73 -4.33 14.03 -2.94
CA ASP A 73 -3.57 13.38 -1.89
C ASP A 73 -3.72 11.85 -2.01
N LEU A 74 -2.75 11.11 -1.52
CA LEU A 74 -2.72 9.65 -1.63
C LEU A 74 -2.76 8.99 -0.25
N VAL A 75 -3.55 7.92 -0.12
CA VAL A 75 -3.50 6.97 1.00
C VAL A 75 -3.36 5.57 0.42
N SER A 76 -2.41 4.78 0.89
CA SER A 76 -2.18 3.48 0.29
C SER A 76 -1.79 2.38 1.27
N ALA A 77 -2.47 1.24 1.17
CA ALA A 77 -2.02 -0.02 1.74
C ALA A 77 -1.08 -0.79 0.79
N ASN A 78 -1.03 -0.39 -0.49
CA ASN A 78 -0.15 -0.99 -1.50
C ASN A 78 1.31 -0.60 -1.27
N LYS A 79 2.16 -1.59 -0.99
CA LYS A 79 3.59 -1.39 -0.69
C LYS A 79 4.43 -1.05 -1.92
N ILE A 80 3.91 -1.29 -3.14
CA ILE A 80 4.70 -1.24 -4.37
C ILE A 80 5.30 0.14 -4.61
N ALA A 81 4.54 1.23 -4.45
CA ALA A 81 5.04 2.59 -4.65
C ALA A 81 6.27 2.93 -3.79
N ASN A 82 6.37 2.31 -2.60
CA ASN A 82 7.47 2.49 -1.68
C ASN A 82 8.61 1.47 -1.87
N THR A 83 8.43 0.47 -2.74
CA THR A 83 9.41 -0.61 -2.99
C THR A 83 9.74 -0.82 -4.46
N ILE A 84 9.17 -0.01 -5.35
CA ILE A 84 9.54 0.08 -6.77
C ILE A 84 10.96 0.65 -6.91
N ASP A 85 11.52 0.67 -8.13
CA ASP A 85 12.82 1.25 -8.38
C ASP A 85 12.99 2.65 -7.75
N TYR A 86 14.19 2.95 -7.30
CA TYR A 86 14.47 4.19 -6.58
C TYR A 86 14.22 5.46 -7.41
N PRO A 87 14.49 5.51 -8.72
CA PRO A 87 14.15 6.64 -9.56
C PRO A 87 12.66 7.01 -9.52
N PHE A 88 11.76 6.03 -9.63
CA PHE A 88 10.32 6.29 -9.52
C PHE A 88 9.93 6.75 -8.10
N TYR A 89 10.43 6.05 -7.08
CA TYR A 89 10.20 6.44 -5.68
C TYR A 89 10.57 7.90 -5.44
N LYS A 90 11.77 8.30 -5.85
CA LYS A 90 12.28 9.67 -5.72
C LYS A 90 11.40 10.66 -6.49
N LYS A 91 11.08 10.37 -7.74
CA LYS A 91 10.20 11.20 -8.57
C LYS A 91 8.83 11.42 -7.91
N LEU A 92 8.24 10.38 -7.32
CA LEU A 92 6.97 10.50 -6.61
C LEU A 92 7.09 11.47 -5.41
N ARG A 93 8.17 11.38 -4.61
CA ARG A 93 8.41 12.30 -3.49
C ARG A 93 8.60 13.75 -3.96
N GLU A 94 9.35 13.96 -5.02
CA GLU A 94 9.56 15.28 -5.63
C GLU A 94 8.25 15.85 -6.16
N THR A 95 7.43 15.05 -6.83
CA THR A 95 6.11 15.46 -7.35
C THR A 95 5.16 15.83 -6.20
N LEU A 96 5.08 15.03 -5.15
CA LEU A 96 4.29 15.35 -3.96
C LEU A 96 4.70 16.68 -3.33
N ALA A 97 6.00 16.93 -3.19
CA ALA A 97 6.52 18.19 -2.66
C ALA A 97 6.18 19.38 -3.59
N GLN A 98 6.36 19.22 -4.91
CA GLN A 98 6.06 20.25 -5.92
C GLN A 98 4.59 20.66 -5.89
N TYR A 99 3.67 19.68 -5.81
CA TYR A 99 2.22 19.94 -5.82
C TYR A 99 1.63 20.14 -4.42
N LYS A 100 2.48 20.11 -3.36
CA LYS A 100 2.10 20.25 -1.95
C LYS A 100 1.02 19.24 -1.54
N LYS A 101 1.20 17.98 -1.97
CA LYS A 101 0.30 16.87 -1.70
C LYS A 101 0.94 15.87 -0.73
N GLN A 102 0.11 15.12 -0.05
CA GLN A 102 0.53 14.12 0.92
C GLN A 102 0.38 12.71 0.36
N TYR A 103 1.23 11.81 0.84
CA TYR A 103 1.13 10.38 0.62
C TYR A 103 1.26 9.67 1.97
N LEU A 104 0.16 9.06 2.41
CA LEU A 104 0.03 8.37 3.69
C LEU A 104 0.01 6.86 3.45
N TYR A 105 0.89 6.12 4.10
CA TYR A 105 1.09 4.68 3.90
C TYR A 105 1.51 3.94 5.17
N GLU A 106 1.05 4.41 6.33
CA GLU A 106 1.40 3.85 7.65
C GLU A 106 1.16 2.33 7.71
N THR A 107 0.07 1.84 7.10
CA THR A 107 -0.27 0.42 7.07
C THR A 107 0.67 -0.46 6.24
N ASN A 108 1.62 0.13 5.51
CA ASN A 108 2.61 -0.64 4.75
C ASN A 108 3.54 -1.44 5.65
N VAL A 109 3.85 -0.93 6.87
CA VAL A 109 4.70 -1.64 7.85
C VAL A 109 4.12 -1.47 9.25
N GLY A 110 3.97 -2.58 9.96
CA GLY A 110 3.51 -2.56 11.35
C GLY A 110 2.00 -2.56 11.54
N ALA A 111 1.23 -2.82 10.49
CA ALA A 111 -0.23 -2.82 10.50
C ALA A 111 -0.81 -1.49 11.04
N GLY A 112 -1.49 -1.49 12.19
CA GLY A 112 -2.04 -0.30 12.81
C GLY A 112 -1.11 0.42 13.79
N LEU A 113 0.14 0.00 13.90
CA LEU A 113 1.12 0.68 14.76
C LEU A 113 1.69 1.91 14.04
N PRO A 114 1.87 3.06 14.73
CA PRO A 114 2.46 4.28 14.15
C PRO A 114 3.98 4.14 14.03
N LEU A 115 4.44 3.23 13.19
CA LEU A 115 5.86 2.90 13.05
C LEU A 115 6.56 3.84 12.06
N ILE A 116 5.97 4.02 10.87
CA ILE A 116 6.55 4.85 9.81
C ILE A 116 6.60 6.31 10.26
N ASP A 117 5.50 6.84 10.77
CA ASP A 117 5.42 8.22 11.25
C ASP A 117 6.37 8.45 12.44
N THR A 118 6.53 7.46 13.33
CA THR A 118 7.48 7.54 14.44
C THR A 118 8.93 7.62 13.93
N ILE A 119 9.30 6.80 12.94
CA ILE A 119 10.64 6.82 12.34
C ILE A 119 10.90 8.16 11.65
N LYS A 120 9.94 8.66 10.86
CA LYS A 120 10.01 9.96 10.21
C LYS A 120 10.22 11.09 11.22
N LEU A 121 9.43 11.08 12.31
CA LEU A 121 9.51 12.10 13.34
C LEU A 121 10.89 12.12 14.00
N LEU A 122 11.42 10.95 14.37
CA LEU A 122 12.75 10.83 14.98
C LEU A 122 13.85 11.27 14.00
N HIS A 123 13.79 10.82 12.74
CA HIS A 123 14.77 11.17 11.72
C HIS A 123 14.76 12.69 11.42
N HIS A 124 13.60 13.29 11.24
CA HIS A 124 13.47 14.73 11.01
C HIS A 124 13.83 15.57 12.24
N SER A 125 13.77 14.99 13.45
CA SER A 125 14.24 15.65 14.67
C SER A 125 15.77 15.61 14.83
N GLY A 126 16.49 14.99 13.90
CA GLY A 126 17.95 14.86 13.91
C GLY A 126 18.46 13.65 14.69
N GLU A 127 17.59 12.72 15.09
CA GLU A 127 17.99 11.48 15.73
C GLU A 127 18.70 10.55 14.75
N ASN A 128 19.79 9.93 15.20
CA ASN A 128 20.52 8.93 14.43
C ASN A 128 20.03 7.52 14.76
N ILE A 129 19.12 6.99 13.94
CA ILE A 129 18.62 5.63 14.11
C ILE A 129 19.66 4.64 13.60
N THR A 130 20.35 3.95 14.52
CA THR A 130 21.41 3.00 14.19
C THR A 130 20.92 1.57 14.00
N ARG A 131 19.70 1.24 14.44
CA ARG A 131 19.16 -0.11 14.36
C ARG A 131 17.66 -0.14 14.51
N ILE A 132 17.01 -0.93 13.63
CA ILE A 132 15.61 -1.32 13.74
C ILE A 132 15.56 -2.84 13.91
N LYS A 133 14.84 -3.30 14.93
CA LYS A 133 14.62 -4.73 15.20
C LYS A 133 13.14 -4.98 15.44
N GLY A 134 12.60 -6.05 14.84
CA GLY A 134 11.21 -6.44 15.04
C GLY A 134 10.87 -7.75 14.35
N ILE A 135 9.64 -8.20 14.57
CA ILE A 135 9.02 -9.28 13.83
C ILE A 135 8.14 -8.64 12.77
N PHE A 136 8.52 -8.77 11.51
CA PHE A 136 7.85 -8.12 10.38
C PHE A 136 6.89 -9.04 9.62
N SER A 137 6.81 -10.33 10.00
CA SER A 137 5.89 -11.30 9.43
C SER A 137 5.17 -12.07 10.52
N GLY A 138 3.85 -11.90 10.61
CA GLY A 138 2.99 -12.72 11.46
C GLY A 138 3.00 -14.20 11.03
N THR A 139 2.99 -14.44 9.72
CA THR A 139 3.05 -15.79 9.13
C THR A 139 4.30 -16.54 9.55
N LEU A 140 5.48 -15.96 9.32
CA LEU A 140 6.75 -16.60 9.70
C LEU A 140 6.87 -16.77 11.22
N SER A 141 6.39 -15.80 11.99
CA SER A 141 6.34 -15.92 13.45
C SER A 141 5.48 -17.10 13.89
N PHE A 142 4.27 -17.24 13.34
CA PHE A 142 3.41 -18.39 13.62
C PHE A 142 4.06 -19.71 13.25
N LEU A 143 4.57 -19.81 12.02
CA LEU A 143 5.18 -21.04 11.49
C LEU A 143 6.38 -21.49 12.35
N PHE A 144 7.32 -20.60 12.61
CA PHE A 144 8.54 -20.98 13.33
C PHE A 144 8.30 -21.19 14.83
N ASN A 145 7.43 -20.42 15.48
CA ASN A 145 7.08 -20.66 16.87
C ASN A 145 6.35 -22.02 17.04
N THR A 146 5.41 -22.33 16.14
CA THR A 146 4.68 -23.60 16.17
C THR A 146 5.61 -24.79 15.86
N TYR A 147 6.48 -24.64 14.85
CA TYR A 147 7.44 -25.66 14.48
C TYR A 147 8.43 -25.97 15.61
N SER A 148 8.94 -24.92 16.28
CA SER A 148 9.89 -25.06 17.39
C SER A 148 9.30 -25.78 18.62
N ALA A 149 7.98 -25.72 18.79
CA ALA A 149 7.25 -26.30 19.92
C ALA A 149 6.57 -27.64 19.59
N SER A 150 6.75 -28.18 18.38
CA SER A 150 6.03 -29.36 17.88
C SER A 150 6.97 -30.33 17.19
N GLU A 151 6.66 -31.63 17.27
CA GLU A 151 7.31 -32.68 16.47
C GLU A 151 6.63 -32.89 15.10
N ALA A 152 5.59 -32.12 14.80
CA ALA A 152 4.87 -32.22 13.53
C ALA A 152 5.75 -31.79 12.35
N PRO A 153 5.60 -32.40 11.17
CA PRO A 153 6.29 -31.97 9.96
C PRO A 153 5.95 -30.52 9.61
N PHE A 154 6.93 -29.75 9.11
CA PHE A 154 6.73 -28.35 8.70
C PHE A 154 5.57 -28.18 7.70
N SER A 155 5.41 -29.14 6.78
CA SER A 155 4.32 -29.14 5.80
C SER A 155 2.92 -29.18 6.44
N GLU A 156 2.77 -29.86 7.57
CA GLU A 156 1.50 -29.91 8.31
C GLU A 156 1.21 -28.56 8.99
N ILE A 157 2.24 -27.95 9.59
CA ILE A 157 2.12 -26.64 10.21
C ILE A 157 1.81 -25.57 9.17
N LEU A 158 2.47 -25.64 8.01
CA LEU A 158 2.18 -24.73 6.88
C LEU A 158 0.74 -24.89 6.40
N ARG A 159 0.25 -26.11 6.25
CA ARG A 159 -1.15 -26.36 5.88
C ARG A 159 -2.13 -25.74 6.89
N LYS A 160 -1.87 -25.90 8.19
CA LYS A 160 -2.69 -25.27 9.24
C LYS A 160 -2.65 -23.73 9.15
N ALA A 161 -1.50 -23.13 8.82
CA ALA A 161 -1.38 -21.69 8.63
C ALA A 161 -2.24 -21.22 7.44
N ILE A 162 -2.22 -21.94 6.33
CA ILE A 162 -3.04 -21.66 5.14
C ILE A 162 -4.53 -21.75 5.49
N GLU A 163 -4.95 -22.84 6.10
CA GLU A 163 -6.36 -23.09 6.50
C GLU A 163 -6.88 -22.04 7.49
N SER A 164 -6.00 -21.51 8.34
CA SER A 164 -6.32 -20.45 9.32
C SER A 164 -6.23 -19.03 8.75
N GLY A 165 -5.87 -18.86 7.49
CA GLY A 165 -5.75 -17.54 6.84
C GLY A 165 -4.56 -16.71 7.33
N TYR A 166 -3.50 -17.34 7.85
CA TYR A 166 -2.29 -16.63 8.29
C TYR A 166 -1.29 -16.38 7.17
N THR A 167 -1.49 -16.97 5.98
CA THR A 167 -0.61 -16.78 4.82
C THR A 167 -1.26 -15.90 3.78
N GLU A 168 -0.43 -15.30 2.91
CA GLU A 168 -0.90 -14.78 1.63
C GLU A 168 -1.51 -15.92 0.79
N PRO A 169 -2.29 -15.61 -0.27
CA PRO A 169 -2.87 -16.63 -1.15
C PRO A 169 -1.82 -17.60 -1.73
N ASP A 170 -0.62 -17.12 -2.00
CA ASP A 170 0.55 -17.95 -2.29
C ASP A 170 1.52 -17.91 -1.11
N PRO A 171 1.59 -18.96 -0.28
CA PRO A 171 2.45 -19.00 0.91
C PRO A 171 3.96 -18.91 0.58
N ARG A 172 4.34 -19.09 -0.69
CA ARG A 172 5.74 -18.93 -1.12
C ARG A 172 6.20 -17.48 -1.00
N GLU A 173 5.30 -16.51 -1.17
CA GLU A 173 5.60 -15.07 -0.95
C GLU A 173 5.98 -14.79 0.51
N ASP A 174 5.33 -15.47 1.47
CA ASP A 174 5.72 -15.38 2.88
C ASP A 174 7.05 -16.08 3.15
N LEU A 175 7.19 -17.32 2.65
CA LEU A 175 8.34 -18.18 2.94
C LEU A 175 9.65 -17.66 2.33
N CYS A 176 9.62 -17.03 1.17
CA CYS A 176 10.82 -16.44 0.55
C CYS A 176 11.23 -15.11 1.20
N GLY A 177 10.42 -14.56 2.11
CA GLY A 177 10.72 -13.33 2.83
C GLY A 177 10.53 -12.04 2.02
N ASN A 178 9.91 -12.08 0.85
CA ASN A 178 9.70 -10.91 0.01
C ASN A 178 8.90 -9.81 0.72
N ASP A 179 7.85 -10.16 1.44
CA ASP A 179 7.06 -9.19 2.21
C ASP A 179 7.89 -8.53 3.32
N VAL A 180 8.72 -9.31 4.01
CA VAL A 180 9.66 -8.79 5.02
C VAL A 180 10.71 -7.89 4.38
N GLY A 181 11.28 -8.31 3.25
CA GLY A 181 12.24 -7.50 2.49
C GLY A 181 11.67 -6.15 2.08
N ARG A 182 10.43 -6.14 1.53
CA ARG A 182 9.73 -4.89 1.18
C ARG A 182 9.51 -3.99 2.40
N LYS A 183 9.11 -4.54 3.54
CA LYS A 183 8.93 -3.76 4.77
C LYS A 183 10.23 -3.14 5.24
N LEU A 184 11.33 -3.89 5.22
CA LEU A 184 12.65 -3.37 5.58
C LEU A 184 13.12 -2.27 4.60
N LEU A 185 12.88 -2.45 3.29
CA LEU A 185 13.19 -1.44 2.30
C LEU A 185 12.42 -0.13 2.55
N ILE A 186 11.12 -0.23 2.87
CA ILE A 186 10.32 0.96 3.22
C ILE A 186 10.97 1.70 4.40
N LEU A 187 11.30 0.99 5.48
CA LEU A 187 11.91 1.62 6.66
C LEU A 187 13.30 2.19 6.36
N ALA A 188 14.08 1.56 5.50
CA ALA A 188 15.37 2.07 5.06
C ALA A 188 15.22 3.40 4.29
N ARG A 189 14.23 3.47 3.40
CA ARG A 189 13.91 4.67 2.61
C ARG A 189 13.38 5.83 3.46
N GLU A 190 12.75 5.56 4.61
CA GLU A 190 12.39 6.60 5.59
C GLU A 190 13.61 7.22 6.30
N LEU A 191 14.77 6.60 6.17
CA LEU A 191 16.06 7.08 6.68
C LEU A 191 16.96 7.61 5.55
N ASP A 192 16.38 7.98 4.41
CA ASP A 192 17.06 8.49 3.20
C ASP A 192 18.10 7.51 2.62
N LEU A 193 17.96 6.22 2.87
CA LEU A 193 18.83 5.21 2.27
C LEU A 193 18.34 4.82 0.88
N GLU A 194 19.21 4.92 -0.11
CA GLU A 194 18.94 4.65 -1.53
C GLU A 194 19.00 3.16 -1.88
N ASN A 195 18.40 2.31 -1.04
CA ASN A 195 18.40 0.87 -1.25
C ASN A 195 17.40 0.44 -2.32
N GLU A 196 17.72 -0.66 -2.99
CA GLU A 196 16.84 -1.38 -3.92
C GLU A 196 16.41 -2.73 -3.32
N PHE A 197 15.34 -3.30 -3.90
CA PHE A 197 14.77 -4.59 -3.47
C PHE A 197 15.48 -5.77 -4.12
#